data_5e1a248e1edf4fa3912d2fa40c62d105
#
_entry.id   5e1a248e1edf4fa3912d2fa40c62d105
#
_cell.length_a   1.000
_cell.length_b   1.000
_cell.length_c   1.000
_cell.angle_alpha   90.00
_cell.angle_beta   90.00
_cell.angle_gamma   90.00
#
_symmetry.space_group_name_H-M   'P 1'
#
loop_
_entity.id
_entity.type
_entity.pdbx_description
1 polymer ?
#
loop_
_entity_poly.entity_id
_entity_poly.type
_entity_poly.pdbx_seq_one_letter_code
_entity_poly.pdbx_strand_id
1 'polypeptide(L)'
;SVREVLPGREYTLPPSQGKINTLELDDNNFKEVLENNHSFEIQSVIYKNYTGISPIAASEICYRANVNGSTPVEALTDIQKEVIFNEFAKLVEDIKANRFYPESITNEKGKTIDFSPIEMSQFNGFEIKKYTSISELIESFYANRDFAYRIGQKTQDLRKLITQNIERCIRKKDIQMQTLRSIKNRDELRLKGELLTANIYSIKKGMTTVELPNYYSENQELVAIELDSNKTPSENAQKYYKAYNKAKRTFEALKDQIKSNDEELAYLESVLTSVNNCTDEQD
;
A
#
# COMPACT_ATOMS: atom_id res chain seq x y z
N SER A 1 -1.05 -26.06 -15.96
CA SER A 1 -2.53 -25.97 -15.81
C SER A 1 -3.11 -27.25 -16.39
N VAL A 2 -3.92 -27.96 -15.60
CA VAL A 2 -4.49 -29.27 -15.99
C VAL A 2 -5.63 -29.09 -17.01
N ARG A 3 -6.12 -27.87 -17.21
CA ARG A 3 -7.25 -27.57 -18.07
C ARG A 3 -7.11 -26.15 -18.64
N GLU A 4 -7.39 -25.98 -19.93
CA GLU A 4 -7.45 -24.67 -20.58
C GLU A 4 -8.88 -24.11 -20.45
N VAL A 5 -9.01 -22.92 -19.85
CA VAL A 5 -10.26 -22.17 -19.75
C VAL A 5 -10.09 -20.88 -20.54
N LEU A 6 -10.22 -20.96 -21.87
CA LEU A 6 -10.09 -19.83 -22.79
C LEU A 6 -11.38 -19.60 -23.58
N PRO A 7 -11.71 -18.38 -23.96
CA PRO A 7 -12.83 -18.10 -24.86
C PRO A 7 -12.71 -18.90 -26.17
N GLY A 8 -13.78 -19.54 -26.61
CA GLY A 8 -13.81 -20.34 -27.85
C GLY A 8 -13.27 -21.76 -27.73
N ARG A 9 -12.85 -22.20 -26.54
CA ARG A 9 -12.52 -23.60 -26.26
C ARG A 9 -13.72 -24.34 -25.70
N GLU A 10 -13.81 -25.64 -26.01
CA GLU A 10 -14.82 -26.51 -25.43
C GLU A 10 -14.66 -26.59 -23.91
N TYR A 11 -15.78 -26.51 -23.18
CA TYR A 11 -15.75 -26.58 -21.70
C TYR A 11 -15.45 -28.03 -21.27
N THR A 12 -14.33 -28.20 -20.56
CA THR A 12 -13.98 -29.47 -19.93
C THR A 12 -14.24 -29.40 -18.44
N LEU A 13 -14.87 -30.46 -17.88
CA LEU A 13 -15.09 -30.54 -16.44
C LEU A 13 -13.78 -30.50 -15.66
N PRO A 14 -13.77 -29.91 -14.45
CA PRO A 14 -12.63 -30.03 -13.55
C PRO A 14 -12.29 -31.50 -13.28
N PRO A 15 -10.99 -31.83 -13.09
CA PRO A 15 -10.62 -33.19 -12.70
C PRO A 15 -11.29 -33.55 -11.36
N SER A 16 -11.77 -34.77 -11.25
CA SER A 16 -12.30 -35.31 -9.99
C SER A 16 -11.20 -35.29 -8.92
N GLN A 17 -11.57 -34.90 -7.70
CA GLN A 17 -10.65 -34.93 -6.56
C GLN A 17 -10.58 -36.31 -5.90
N GLY A 18 -11.36 -37.30 -6.40
CA GLY A 18 -11.42 -38.66 -5.81
C GLY A 18 -12.06 -38.71 -4.43
N LYS A 19 -12.77 -37.64 -4.01
CA LYS A 19 -13.43 -37.58 -2.70
C LYS A 19 -14.74 -38.34 -2.69
N ILE A 20 -15.06 -38.92 -1.54
CA ILE A 20 -16.35 -39.59 -1.29
C ILE A 20 -17.43 -38.53 -1.20
N ASN A 21 -18.59 -38.82 -1.76
CA ASN A 21 -19.78 -37.98 -1.62
C ASN A 21 -20.22 -38.00 -0.13
N THR A 22 -20.21 -36.83 0.52
CA THR A 22 -20.60 -36.72 1.93
C THR A 22 -22.01 -37.26 2.21
N LEU A 23 -22.93 -37.17 1.25
CA LEU A 23 -24.28 -37.70 1.42
C LEU A 23 -24.35 -39.25 1.43
N GLU A 24 -23.26 -39.91 1.02
CA GLU A 24 -23.10 -41.38 1.03
C GLU A 24 -22.23 -41.84 2.22
N LEU A 25 -22.09 -41.00 3.26
CA LEU A 25 -21.37 -41.35 4.47
C LEU A 25 -22.02 -42.60 5.13
N ASP A 26 -21.21 -43.62 5.37
CA ASP A 26 -21.51 -44.76 6.16
C ASP A 26 -20.32 -45.19 7.05
N ASP A 27 -20.60 -46.11 8.01
CA ASP A 27 -19.59 -46.57 8.96
C ASP A 27 -18.40 -47.27 8.24
N ASN A 28 -18.67 -47.99 7.16
CA ASN A 28 -17.64 -48.77 6.46
C ASN A 28 -16.68 -47.81 5.71
N ASN A 29 -17.23 -46.89 4.93
CA ASN A 29 -16.37 -45.96 4.20
C ASN A 29 -15.60 -45.01 5.10
N PHE A 30 -16.17 -44.65 6.25
CA PHE A 30 -15.47 -43.84 7.25
C PHE A 30 -14.29 -44.58 7.88
N LYS A 31 -14.47 -45.86 8.28
CA LYS A 31 -13.42 -46.70 8.81
C LYS A 31 -12.29 -46.92 7.79
N GLU A 32 -12.63 -47.21 6.53
CA GLU A 32 -11.65 -47.38 5.45
C GLU A 32 -10.82 -46.09 5.25
N VAL A 33 -11.47 -44.93 5.29
CA VAL A 33 -10.76 -43.63 5.20
C VAL A 33 -9.81 -43.44 6.36
N LEU A 34 -10.21 -43.81 7.60
CA LEU A 34 -9.33 -43.69 8.75
C LEU A 34 -8.16 -44.68 8.68
N GLU A 35 -8.39 -45.88 8.22
CA GLU A 35 -7.35 -46.93 8.07
C GLU A 35 -6.30 -46.53 7.01
N ASN A 36 -6.72 -45.88 5.93
CA ASN A 36 -5.81 -45.42 4.87
C ASN A 36 -5.04 -44.14 5.24
N ASN A 37 -5.37 -43.49 6.36
CA ASN A 37 -4.83 -42.16 6.70
C ASN A 37 -4.34 -42.09 8.17
N HIS A 38 -3.74 -43.14 8.71
CA HIS A 38 -3.36 -43.28 10.14
C HIS A 38 -2.52 -42.13 10.68
N SER A 39 -1.53 -41.65 9.93
CA SER A 39 -0.55 -40.66 10.38
C SER A 39 -1.02 -39.21 10.21
N PHE A 40 -2.21 -38.99 9.63
CA PHE A 40 -2.71 -37.64 9.37
C PHE A 40 -3.66 -37.17 10.47
N GLU A 41 -3.72 -35.86 10.67
CA GLU A 41 -4.66 -35.21 11.58
C GLU A 41 -6.11 -35.49 11.17
N ILE A 42 -6.95 -35.87 12.14
CA ILE A 42 -8.34 -36.27 11.86
C ILE A 42 -9.15 -35.22 11.14
N GLN A 43 -9.00 -33.94 11.48
CA GLN A 43 -9.62 -32.84 10.77
C GLN A 43 -9.23 -32.83 9.29
N SER A 44 -7.93 -33.00 8.99
CA SER A 44 -7.41 -33.05 7.62
C SER A 44 -7.94 -34.27 6.86
N VAL A 45 -8.07 -35.40 7.51
CA VAL A 45 -8.62 -36.63 6.92
C VAL A 45 -10.07 -36.39 6.49
N ILE A 46 -10.90 -35.78 7.33
CA ILE A 46 -12.30 -35.52 7.01
C ILE A 46 -12.44 -34.62 5.79
N TYR A 47 -11.87 -33.39 5.79
CA TYR A 47 -12.12 -32.45 4.66
C TYR A 47 -11.37 -32.83 3.38
N LYS A 48 -10.32 -33.63 3.44
CA LYS A 48 -9.61 -34.11 2.23
C LYS A 48 -10.29 -35.28 1.55
N ASN A 49 -11.01 -36.13 2.29
CA ASN A 49 -11.61 -37.32 1.74
C ASN A 49 -13.12 -37.20 1.46
N TYR A 50 -13.81 -36.23 2.03
CA TYR A 50 -15.24 -36.00 1.80
C TYR A 50 -15.53 -34.71 1.02
N THR A 51 -16.44 -34.80 0.04
CA THR A 51 -16.84 -33.67 -0.80
C THR A 51 -17.72 -32.69 -0.02
N GLY A 52 -17.49 -31.39 -0.18
CA GLY A 52 -18.34 -30.35 0.41
C GLY A 52 -18.06 -30.03 1.87
N ILE A 53 -17.15 -30.76 2.52
CA ILE A 53 -16.69 -30.44 3.87
C ILE A 53 -15.49 -29.50 3.81
N SER A 54 -15.64 -28.32 4.39
CA SER A 54 -14.57 -27.33 4.53
C SER A 54 -13.69 -27.66 5.76
N PRO A 55 -12.44 -27.12 5.83
CA PRO A 55 -11.60 -27.27 7.02
C PRO A 55 -12.30 -26.83 8.32
N ILE A 56 -13.06 -25.73 8.26
CA ILE A 56 -13.80 -25.22 9.44
C ILE A 56 -14.95 -26.14 9.85
N ALA A 57 -15.66 -26.73 8.89
CA ALA A 57 -16.72 -27.72 9.19
C ALA A 57 -16.13 -29.01 9.78
N ALA A 58 -14.99 -29.47 9.26
CA ALA A 58 -14.27 -30.62 9.84
C ALA A 58 -13.79 -30.35 11.26
N SER A 59 -13.31 -29.13 11.54
CA SER A 59 -12.95 -28.71 12.89
C SER A 59 -14.16 -28.72 13.83
N GLU A 60 -15.31 -28.24 13.35
CA GLU A 60 -16.55 -28.26 14.14
C GLU A 60 -17.01 -29.69 14.49
N ILE A 61 -16.90 -30.63 13.54
CA ILE A 61 -17.20 -32.05 13.80
C ILE A 61 -16.31 -32.58 14.91
N CYS A 62 -14.99 -32.30 14.85
CA CYS A 62 -14.05 -32.71 15.89
C CYS A 62 -14.36 -32.05 17.25
N TYR A 63 -14.69 -30.76 17.24
CA TYR A 63 -15.06 -30.00 18.43
C TYR A 63 -16.30 -30.56 19.11
N ARG A 64 -17.37 -30.85 18.35
CA ARG A 64 -18.59 -31.48 18.87
C ARG A 64 -18.32 -32.87 19.45
N ALA A 65 -17.39 -33.62 18.86
CA ALA A 65 -16.93 -34.91 19.37
C ALA A 65 -16.02 -34.79 20.59
N ASN A 66 -15.71 -33.56 21.05
CA ASN A 66 -14.74 -33.28 22.09
C ASN A 66 -13.35 -33.89 21.82
N VAL A 67 -12.91 -33.85 20.58
CA VAL A 67 -11.61 -34.33 20.10
C VAL A 67 -10.84 -33.16 19.47
N ASN A 68 -9.55 -33.07 19.79
CA ASN A 68 -8.71 -32.07 19.10
C ASN A 68 -8.50 -32.46 17.63
N GLY A 69 -8.90 -31.60 16.69
CA GLY A 69 -8.80 -31.85 15.26
C GLY A 69 -7.40 -32.11 14.72
N SER A 70 -6.35 -31.63 15.43
CA SER A 70 -4.94 -31.89 15.11
C SER A 70 -4.44 -33.25 15.60
N THR A 71 -5.27 -34.06 16.27
CA THR A 71 -4.88 -35.40 16.75
C THR A 71 -4.70 -36.34 15.55
N PRO A 72 -3.55 -37.05 15.41
CA PRO A 72 -3.39 -38.09 14.42
C PRO A 72 -4.40 -39.21 14.59
N VAL A 73 -4.89 -39.80 13.50
CA VAL A 73 -5.89 -40.86 13.51
C VAL A 73 -5.43 -42.08 14.36
N GLU A 74 -4.14 -42.42 14.31
CA GLU A 74 -3.55 -43.53 15.09
C GLU A 74 -3.60 -43.29 16.59
N ALA A 75 -3.64 -42.05 17.05
CA ALA A 75 -3.72 -41.71 18.48
C ALA A 75 -5.16 -41.67 19.01
N LEU A 76 -6.18 -41.84 18.15
CA LEU A 76 -7.58 -41.86 18.54
C LEU A 76 -7.99 -43.24 19.07
N THR A 77 -8.72 -43.25 20.17
CA THR A 77 -9.40 -44.47 20.66
C THR A 77 -10.58 -44.82 19.77
N ASP A 78 -11.01 -46.06 19.76
CA ASP A 78 -12.17 -46.49 18.95
C ASP A 78 -13.46 -45.79 19.40
N ILE A 79 -13.60 -45.47 20.68
CA ILE A 79 -14.71 -44.65 21.20
C ILE A 79 -14.68 -43.25 20.58
N GLN A 80 -13.52 -42.62 20.49
CA GLN A 80 -13.41 -41.29 19.88
C GLN A 80 -13.75 -41.31 18.37
N LYS A 81 -13.30 -42.32 17.65
CA LYS A 81 -13.63 -42.54 16.25
C LYS A 81 -15.15 -42.70 16.04
N GLU A 82 -15.80 -43.45 16.88
CA GLU A 82 -17.26 -43.63 16.86
C GLU A 82 -18.01 -42.31 17.16
N VAL A 83 -17.57 -41.54 18.16
CA VAL A 83 -18.18 -40.24 18.48
C VAL A 83 -18.01 -39.28 17.33
N ILE A 84 -16.84 -39.21 16.68
CA ILE A 84 -16.60 -38.35 15.48
C ILE A 84 -17.52 -38.76 14.33
N PHE A 85 -17.66 -40.09 14.09
CA PHE A 85 -18.57 -40.57 13.05
C PHE A 85 -20.02 -40.17 13.35
N ASN A 86 -20.48 -40.30 14.59
CA ASN A 86 -21.85 -39.93 14.98
C ASN A 86 -22.11 -38.43 14.82
N GLU A 87 -21.18 -37.55 15.17
CA GLU A 87 -21.32 -36.09 14.96
C GLU A 87 -21.28 -35.74 13.47
N PHE A 88 -20.46 -36.43 12.68
CA PHE A 88 -20.43 -36.26 11.24
C PHE A 88 -21.74 -36.75 10.60
N ALA A 89 -22.27 -37.90 10.99
CA ALA A 89 -23.56 -38.43 10.52
C ALA A 89 -24.73 -37.48 10.83
N LYS A 90 -24.76 -36.87 12.02
CA LYS A 90 -25.76 -35.84 12.36
C LYS A 90 -25.71 -34.66 11.41
N LEU A 91 -24.50 -34.18 11.11
CA LEU A 91 -24.34 -33.09 10.14
C LEU A 91 -24.89 -33.50 8.75
N VAL A 92 -24.59 -34.72 8.31
CA VAL A 92 -25.09 -35.24 7.02
C VAL A 92 -26.61 -35.34 7.02
N GLU A 93 -27.22 -35.76 8.12
CA GLU A 93 -28.69 -35.81 8.27
C GLU A 93 -29.32 -34.40 8.19
N ASP A 94 -28.68 -33.40 8.83
CA ASP A 94 -29.14 -32.02 8.74
C ASP A 94 -29.08 -31.48 7.29
N ILE A 95 -28.00 -31.78 6.57
CA ILE A 95 -27.86 -31.44 5.15
C ILE A 95 -28.94 -32.12 4.30
N LYS A 96 -29.15 -33.42 4.49
CA LYS A 96 -30.21 -34.19 3.77
C LYS A 96 -31.62 -33.66 4.04
N ALA A 97 -31.86 -33.18 5.25
CA ALA A 97 -33.11 -32.60 5.69
C ALA A 97 -33.27 -31.10 5.36
N ASN A 98 -32.29 -30.47 4.66
CA ASN A 98 -32.24 -29.04 4.39
C ASN A 98 -32.31 -28.17 5.67
N ARG A 99 -31.77 -28.64 6.77
CA ARG A 99 -31.65 -27.87 8.03
C ARG A 99 -30.36 -27.13 8.06
N PHE A 100 -30.37 -25.83 7.78
CA PHE A 100 -29.24 -24.95 7.77
C PHE A 100 -29.41 -23.83 8.80
N TYR A 101 -28.30 -23.42 9.40
CA TYR A 101 -28.21 -22.36 10.42
C TYR A 101 -27.15 -21.36 9.98
N PRO A 102 -27.47 -20.51 8.97
CA PRO A 102 -26.47 -19.59 8.42
C PRO A 102 -26.04 -18.56 9.46
N GLU A 103 -24.73 -18.48 9.70
CA GLU A 103 -24.18 -17.54 10.66
C GLU A 103 -22.81 -17.02 10.24
N SER A 104 -22.52 -15.77 10.63
CA SER A 104 -21.19 -15.17 10.52
C SER A 104 -20.54 -15.04 11.87
N ILE A 105 -19.21 -15.14 11.88
CA ILE A 105 -18.38 -15.13 13.07
C ILE A 105 -17.56 -13.84 13.02
N THR A 106 -17.68 -13.04 14.08
CA THR A 106 -17.02 -11.73 14.18
C THR A 106 -16.09 -11.76 15.39
N ASN A 107 -14.86 -11.26 15.22
CA ASN A 107 -13.90 -11.18 16.32
C ASN A 107 -14.19 -10.01 17.26
N GLU A 108 -13.46 -9.91 18.37
CA GLU A 108 -13.58 -8.85 19.38
C GLU A 108 -13.39 -7.43 18.80
N LYS A 109 -12.72 -7.30 17.67
CA LYS A 109 -12.51 -6.03 16.95
C LYS A 109 -13.64 -5.68 15.98
N GLY A 110 -14.75 -6.42 15.95
CA GLY A 110 -15.86 -6.20 15.05
C GLY A 110 -15.62 -6.63 13.59
N LYS A 111 -14.54 -7.38 13.31
CA LYS A 111 -14.23 -7.87 11.97
C LYS A 111 -14.82 -9.25 11.77
N THR A 112 -15.64 -9.42 10.74
CA THR A 112 -16.16 -10.73 10.34
C THR A 112 -15.01 -11.56 9.76
N ILE A 113 -14.69 -12.67 10.43
CA ILE A 113 -13.56 -13.55 10.10
C ILE A 113 -13.96 -14.70 9.20
N ASP A 114 -15.18 -15.24 9.41
CA ASP A 114 -15.66 -16.37 8.63
C ASP A 114 -17.20 -16.42 8.62
N PHE A 115 -17.74 -17.32 7.81
CA PHE A 115 -19.17 -17.61 7.76
C PHE A 115 -19.43 -19.10 7.51
N SER A 116 -20.58 -19.58 7.97
CA SER A 116 -20.93 -20.98 7.86
C SER A 116 -22.43 -21.18 7.60
N PRO A 117 -22.81 -22.21 6.82
CA PRO A 117 -24.19 -22.64 6.70
C PRO A 117 -24.68 -23.50 7.86
N ILE A 118 -23.77 -23.92 8.76
CA ILE A 118 -24.05 -24.75 9.93
C ILE A 118 -23.66 -24.01 11.19
N GLU A 119 -24.29 -24.36 12.31
CA GLU A 119 -23.96 -23.81 13.62
C GLU A 119 -22.51 -24.14 14.02
N MET A 120 -21.76 -23.13 14.49
CA MET A 120 -20.33 -23.21 14.82
C MET A 120 -20.12 -23.05 16.31
N SER A 121 -20.28 -24.14 17.07
CA SER A 121 -20.13 -24.14 18.53
C SER A 121 -18.68 -23.99 19.01
N GLN A 122 -17.70 -24.23 18.14
CA GLN A 122 -16.27 -24.06 18.45
C GLN A 122 -15.85 -22.60 18.69
N PHE A 123 -16.65 -21.61 18.25
CA PHE A 123 -16.33 -20.19 18.39
C PHE A 123 -16.93 -19.57 19.66
N ASN A 124 -16.81 -20.24 20.80
CA ASN A 124 -17.20 -19.67 22.09
C ASN A 124 -16.38 -18.41 22.40
N GLY A 125 -17.08 -17.28 22.67
CA GLY A 125 -16.48 -15.98 22.95
C GLY A 125 -16.38 -15.04 21.74
N PHE A 126 -16.74 -15.50 20.53
CA PHE A 126 -16.89 -14.67 19.36
C PHE A 126 -18.35 -14.17 19.23
N GLU A 127 -18.53 -13.02 18.61
CA GLU A 127 -19.85 -12.53 18.25
C GLU A 127 -20.39 -13.32 17.05
N ILE A 128 -21.51 -14.04 17.26
CA ILE A 128 -22.17 -14.82 16.21
C ILE A 128 -23.46 -14.12 15.79
N LYS A 129 -23.54 -13.77 14.50
CA LYS A 129 -24.74 -13.22 13.89
C LYS A 129 -25.42 -14.26 13.03
N LYS A 130 -26.69 -14.58 13.34
CA LYS A 130 -27.53 -15.54 12.58
C LYS A 130 -28.31 -14.82 11.47
N TYR A 131 -28.52 -15.53 10.36
CA TYR A 131 -29.20 -15.04 9.16
C TYR A 131 -30.37 -15.95 8.80
N THR A 132 -31.34 -15.41 8.07
CA THR A 132 -32.53 -16.19 7.65
C THR A 132 -32.22 -17.12 6.47
N SER A 133 -31.22 -16.76 5.66
CA SER A 133 -30.79 -17.57 4.52
C SER A 133 -29.28 -17.46 4.26
N ILE A 134 -28.73 -18.48 3.60
CA ILE A 134 -27.34 -18.47 3.18
C ILE A 134 -27.05 -17.36 2.16
N SER A 135 -28.03 -16.99 1.35
CA SER A 135 -27.87 -15.91 0.36
C SER A 135 -27.70 -14.56 1.04
N GLU A 136 -28.53 -14.27 2.06
CA GLU A 136 -28.41 -13.06 2.88
C GLU A 136 -27.06 -13.00 3.61
N LEU A 137 -26.62 -14.13 4.16
CA LEU A 137 -25.32 -14.27 4.80
C LEU A 137 -24.17 -13.94 3.83
N ILE A 138 -24.17 -14.57 2.66
CA ILE A 138 -23.12 -14.37 1.64
C ILE A 138 -23.11 -12.92 1.15
N GLU A 139 -24.28 -12.36 0.87
CA GLU A 139 -24.40 -10.96 0.45
C GLU A 139 -23.83 -10.01 1.51
N SER A 140 -24.22 -10.18 2.77
CA SER A 140 -23.73 -9.37 3.89
C SER A 140 -22.21 -9.50 4.08
N PHE A 141 -21.68 -10.72 4.02
CA PHE A 141 -20.26 -11.00 4.19
C PHE A 141 -19.40 -10.35 3.10
N TYR A 142 -19.77 -10.55 1.83
CA TYR A 142 -19.00 -10.02 0.72
C TYR A 142 -19.21 -8.52 0.51
N ALA A 143 -20.39 -7.96 0.76
CA ALA A 143 -20.62 -6.52 0.68
C ALA A 143 -19.71 -5.76 1.68
N ASN A 144 -19.61 -6.22 2.91
CA ASN A 144 -18.75 -5.63 3.92
C ASN A 144 -17.26 -5.78 3.56
N ARG A 145 -16.86 -6.92 3.07
CA ARG A 145 -15.49 -7.21 2.65
C ARG A 145 -15.07 -6.39 1.43
N ASP A 146 -15.93 -6.30 0.42
CA ASP A 146 -15.67 -5.51 -0.79
C ASP A 146 -15.60 -4.01 -0.48
N PHE A 147 -16.45 -3.54 0.44
CA PHE A 147 -16.41 -2.15 0.88
C PHE A 147 -15.07 -1.82 1.58
N ALA A 148 -14.67 -2.64 2.55
CA ALA A 148 -13.40 -2.48 3.25
C ALA A 148 -12.19 -2.56 2.29
N TYR A 149 -12.21 -3.53 1.35
CA TYR A 149 -11.18 -3.68 0.33
C TYR A 149 -11.07 -2.45 -0.58
N ARG A 150 -12.21 -1.92 -1.07
CA ARG A 150 -12.25 -0.72 -1.92
C ARG A 150 -11.74 0.53 -1.18
N ILE A 151 -12.09 0.68 0.09
CA ILE A 151 -11.57 1.78 0.92
C ILE A 151 -10.06 1.62 1.08
N GLY A 152 -9.56 0.45 1.47
CA GLY A 152 -8.14 0.19 1.63
C GLY A 152 -7.35 0.49 0.35
N GLN A 153 -7.84 0.02 -0.80
CA GLN A 153 -7.20 0.26 -2.09
C GLN A 153 -7.17 1.76 -2.46
N LYS A 154 -8.31 2.45 -2.32
CA LYS A 154 -8.38 3.91 -2.59
C LYS A 154 -7.46 4.70 -1.66
N THR A 155 -7.37 4.32 -0.39
CA THR A 155 -6.49 4.96 0.58
C THR A 155 -5.02 4.75 0.23
N GLN A 156 -4.66 3.55 -0.23
CA GLN A 156 -3.30 3.24 -0.68
C GLN A 156 -2.92 4.04 -1.94
N ASP A 157 -3.83 4.14 -2.91
CA ASP A 157 -3.62 4.95 -4.12
C ASP A 157 -3.47 6.43 -3.78
N LEU A 158 -4.28 6.94 -2.85
CA LEU A 158 -4.21 8.31 -2.36
C LEU A 158 -2.89 8.59 -1.65
N ARG A 159 -2.45 7.70 -0.75
CA ARG A 159 -1.14 7.79 -0.10
C ARG A 159 -0.01 7.89 -1.12
N LYS A 160 -0.01 7.02 -2.11
CA LYS A 160 0.99 7.00 -3.18
C LYS A 160 1.02 8.33 -3.94
N LEU A 161 -0.15 8.85 -4.30
CA LEU A 161 -0.28 10.13 -5.00
C LEU A 161 0.28 11.29 -4.15
N ILE A 162 -0.10 11.35 -2.87
CA ILE A 162 0.36 12.41 -1.94
C ILE A 162 1.88 12.33 -1.77
N THR A 163 2.43 11.14 -1.53
CA THR A 163 3.88 10.94 -1.37
C THR A 163 4.65 11.39 -2.62
N GLN A 164 4.18 11.04 -3.81
CA GLN A 164 4.80 11.49 -5.06
C GLN A 164 4.78 13.03 -5.21
N ASN A 165 3.70 13.69 -4.78
CA ASN A 165 3.63 15.14 -4.81
C ASN A 165 4.56 15.78 -3.77
N ILE A 166 4.68 15.21 -2.56
CA ILE A 166 5.65 15.65 -1.53
C ILE A 166 7.07 15.57 -2.09
N GLU A 167 7.46 14.44 -2.68
CA GLU A 167 8.78 14.27 -3.30
C GLU A 167 9.03 15.27 -4.43
N ARG A 168 8.01 15.58 -5.22
CA ARG A 168 8.08 16.61 -6.25
C ARG A 168 8.35 17.98 -5.64
N CYS A 169 7.66 18.37 -4.58
CA CYS A 169 7.85 19.63 -3.87
C CYS A 169 9.25 19.73 -3.27
N ILE A 170 9.76 18.66 -2.66
CA ILE A 170 11.13 18.59 -2.12
C ILE A 170 12.17 18.80 -3.22
N ARG A 171 12.09 18.05 -4.32
CA ARG A 171 13.01 18.21 -5.47
C ARG A 171 12.95 19.61 -6.07
N LYS A 172 11.75 20.19 -6.17
CA LYS A 172 11.58 21.58 -6.63
C LYS A 172 12.26 22.57 -5.71
N LYS A 173 12.12 22.40 -4.39
CA LYS A 173 12.78 23.21 -3.37
C LYS A 173 14.29 23.14 -3.48
N ASP A 174 14.86 21.96 -3.66
CA ASP A 174 16.32 21.77 -3.83
C ASP A 174 16.86 22.51 -5.04
N ILE A 175 16.19 22.43 -6.18
CA ILE A 175 16.56 23.17 -7.40
C ILE A 175 16.47 24.68 -7.16
N GLN A 176 15.42 25.16 -6.51
CA GLN A 176 15.23 26.56 -6.17
C GLN A 176 16.34 27.07 -5.24
N MET A 177 16.70 26.28 -4.22
CA MET A 177 17.77 26.61 -3.29
C MET A 177 19.15 26.60 -3.96
N GLN A 178 19.43 25.66 -4.86
CA GLN A 178 20.65 25.66 -5.66
C GLN A 178 20.75 26.94 -6.54
N THR A 179 19.65 27.28 -7.19
CA THR A 179 19.58 28.51 -8.01
C THR A 179 19.79 29.74 -7.14
N LEU A 180 19.17 29.80 -5.97
CA LEU A 180 19.33 30.91 -5.01
C LEU A 180 20.79 31.08 -4.58
N ARG A 181 21.48 29.95 -4.31
CA ARG A 181 22.93 29.96 -3.98
C ARG A 181 23.77 30.49 -5.13
N SER A 182 23.47 30.12 -6.38
CA SER A 182 24.23 30.55 -7.55
C SER A 182 24.12 32.05 -7.84
N ILE A 183 23.05 32.70 -7.38
CA ILE A 183 22.84 34.14 -7.55
C ILE A 183 23.12 34.96 -6.29
N LYS A 184 23.68 34.31 -5.24
CA LYS A 184 24.00 34.97 -3.97
C LYS A 184 24.92 36.19 -4.17
N ASN A 185 25.90 36.06 -5.06
CA ASN A 185 26.90 37.10 -5.34
C ASN A 185 26.44 38.13 -6.42
N ARG A 186 25.13 38.32 -6.57
CA ARG A 186 24.59 39.26 -7.57
C ARG A 186 25.09 40.70 -7.37
N ASP A 187 25.34 41.11 -6.14
CA ASP A 187 25.83 42.48 -5.84
C ASP A 187 27.26 42.72 -6.32
N GLU A 188 28.09 41.68 -6.44
CA GLU A 188 29.40 41.74 -7.11
C GLU A 188 29.26 42.04 -8.61
N LEU A 189 28.23 41.54 -9.27
CA LEU A 189 27.97 41.85 -10.67
C LEU A 189 27.61 43.32 -10.86
N ARG A 190 26.84 43.89 -9.94
CA ARG A 190 26.50 45.29 -9.90
C ARG A 190 27.79 46.14 -9.70
N LEU A 191 28.59 45.78 -8.67
CA LEU A 191 29.85 46.44 -8.36
C LEU A 191 30.79 46.46 -9.58
N LYS A 192 30.96 45.28 -10.23
CA LYS A 192 31.80 45.21 -11.45
C LYS A 192 31.27 46.10 -12.56
N GLY A 193 29.97 46.18 -12.76
CA GLY A 193 29.35 47.11 -13.75
C GLY A 193 29.58 48.57 -13.41
N GLU A 194 29.47 48.96 -12.12
CA GLU A 194 29.69 50.31 -11.64
C GLU A 194 31.18 50.73 -11.80
N LEU A 195 32.11 49.84 -11.40
CA LEU A 195 33.54 50.08 -11.54
C LEU A 195 34.01 50.24 -13.00
N LEU A 196 33.46 49.40 -13.90
CA LEU A 196 33.71 49.52 -15.36
C LEU A 196 33.20 50.84 -15.92
N THR A 197 31.98 51.25 -15.47
CA THR A 197 31.38 52.53 -15.95
C THR A 197 32.19 53.72 -15.46
N ALA A 198 32.62 53.74 -14.22
CA ALA A 198 33.43 54.84 -13.64
C ALA A 198 34.81 54.98 -14.30
N ASN A 199 35.38 53.85 -14.77
CA ASN A 199 36.73 53.85 -15.35
C ASN A 199 36.73 53.63 -16.88
N ILE A 200 35.64 53.93 -17.55
CA ILE A 200 35.42 53.58 -18.98
C ILE A 200 36.50 54.12 -19.91
N TYR A 201 37.05 55.28 -19.60
CA TYR A 201 38.10 55.95 -20.41
C TYR A 201 39.50 55.34 -20.22
N SER A 202 39.75 54.62 -19.12
CA SER A 202 41.04 53.96 -18.87
C SER A 202 41.11 52.53 -19.49
N ILE A 203 39.99 51.98 -19.90
CA ILE A 203 39.88 50.60 -20.40
C ILE A 203 39.91 50.62 -21.92
N LYS A 204 40.78 49.83 -22.55
CA LYS A 204 40.90 49.70 -23.99
C LYS A 204 40.17 48.46 -24.50
N LYS A 205 39.58 48.54 -25.69
CA LYS A 205 39.02 47.35 -26.38
C LYS A 205 40.16 46.34 -26.62
N GLY A 206 39.82 45.05 -26.44
CA GLY A 206 40.81 43.94 -26.56
C GLY A 206 41.40 43.46 -25.25
N MET A 207 41.21 44.15 -24.15
CA MET A 207 41.60 43.69 -22.83
C MET A 207 40.71 42.50 -22.38
N THR A 208 41.31 41.50 -21.71
CA THR A 208 40.60 40.33 -21.18
C THR A 208 40.31 40.48 -19.72
N THR A 209 41.12 41.24 -18.96
CA THR A 209 40.97 41.51 -17.52
C THR A 209 41.38 42.94 -17.22
N VAL A 210 40.82 43.52 -16.18
CA VAL A 210 41.20 44.80 -15.63
C VAL A 210 41.07 44.74 -14.09
N GLU A 211 42.03 45.37 -13.39
CA GLU A 211 41.99 45.55 -11.93
C GLU A 211 41.62 47.00 -11.62
N LEU A 212 40.52 47.21 -10.90
CA LEU A 212 39.99 48.51 -10.58
C LEU A 212 39.80 48.66 -9.08
N PRO A 213 40.10 49.86 -8.49
CA PRO A 213 39.86 50.09 -7.08
C PRO A 213 38.40 50.09 -6.73
N ASN A 214 38.03 49.38 -5.65
CA ASN A 214 36.70 49.40 -5.11
C ASN A 214 36.43 50.63 -4.27
N TYR A 215 35.79 51.63 -4.84
CA TYR A 215 35.50 52.92 -4.16
C TYR A 215 34.50 52.79 -3.00
N TYR A 216 33.85 51.64 -2.86
CA TYR A 216 32.89 51.36 -1.78
C TYR A 216 33.55 50.62 -0.57
N SER A 217 34.84 50.23 -0.69
CA SER A 217 35.61 49.62 0.39
C SER A 217 36.55 50.68 1.01
N GLU A 218 36.61 50.72 2.34
CA GLU A 218 37.50 51.65 3.04
C GLU A 218 38.97 51.47 2.65
N ASN A 219 39.38 50.25 2.33
CA ASN A 219 40.76 49.89 1.94
C ASN A 219 40.99 50.01 0.43
N GLN A 220 40.04 50.44 -0.37
CA GLN A 220 40.10 50.51 -1.84
C GLN A 220 40.73 49.26 -2.48
N GLU A 221 40.34 48.10 -2.03
CA GLU A 221 40.82 46.82 -2.56
C GLU A 221 40.66 46.74 -4.06
N LEU A 222 41.65 46.17 -4.78
CA LEU A 222 41.57 45.98 -6.20
C LEU A 222 40.63 44.82 -6.54
N VAL A 223 39.66 45.08 -7.43
CA VAL A 223 38.71 44.07 -7.93
C VAL A 223 39.11 43.69 -9.35
N ALA A 224 39.48 42.44 -9.54
CA ALA A 224 39.73 41.88 -10.85
C ALA A 224 38.43 41.65 -11.61
N ILE A 225 38.26 42.22 -12.80
CA ILE A 225 37.07 42.14 -13.63
C ILE A 225 37.42 41.51 -14.97
N GLU A 226 36.79 40.41 -15.27
CA GLU A 226 36.91 39.75 -16.59
C GLU A 226 36.16 40.53 -17.69
N LEU A 227 36.83 40.74 -18.82
CA LEU A 227 36.28 41.42 -19.95
C LEU A 227 36.19 40.51 -21.19
N ASP A 228 35.19 40.74 -21.98
CA ASP A 228 35.06 40.14 -23.32
C ASP A 228 35.86 41.03 -24.30
N SER A 229 36.96 40.51 -24.83
CA SER A 229 37.88 41.22 -25.70
C SER A 229 37.22 41.72 -27.04
N ASN A 230 36.12 41.06 -27.45
CA ASN A 230 35.37 41.44 -28.64
C ASN A 230 34.45 42.63 -28.40
N LYS A 231 34.21 42.99 -27.13
CA LYS A 231 33.28 44.05 -26.73
C LYS A 231 34.04 45.32 -26.33
N THR A 232 33.36 46.42 -26.51
CA THR A 232 33.82 47.72 -26.00
C THR A 232 33.68 47.76 -24.46
N PRO A 233 34.37 48.63 -23.74
CA PRO A 233 34.22 48.82 -22.31
C PRO A 233 32.78 49.05 -21.86
N SER A 234 32.03 49.85 -22.62
CA SER A 234 30.61 50.12 -22.38
C SER A 234 29.73 48.85 -22.54
N GLU A 235 29.98 48.04 -23.54
CA GLU A 235 29.25 46.78 -23.78
C GLU A 235 29.59 45.77 -22.67
N ASN A 236 30.84 45.74 -22.17
CA ASN A 236 31.20 44.91 -21.03
C ASN A 236 30.48 45.35 -19.72
N ALA A 237 30.40 46.63 -19.44
CA ALA A 237 29.64 47.17 -18.33
C ALA A 237 28.16 46.81 -18.45
N GLN A 238 27.56 46.98 -19.64
CA GLN A 238 26.18 46.58 -19.89
C GLN A 238 25.93 45.08 -19.72
N LYS A 239 26.91 44.20 -20.05
CA LYS A 239 26.82 42.75 -19.83
C LYS A 239 26.68 42.45 -18.33
N TYR A 240 27.48 43.09 -17.48
CA TYR A 240 27.41 42.93 -16.02
C TYR A 240 26.09 43.45 -15.46
N TYR A 241 25.60 44.60 -15.88
CA TYR A 241 24.28 45.10 -15.46
C TYR A 241 23.11 44.21 -15.94
N LYS A 242 23.17 43.68 -17.15
CA LYS A 242 22.15 42.69 -17.60
C LYS A 242 22.16 41.45 -16.78
N ALA A 243 23.35 40.92 -16.41
CA ALA A 243 23.51 39.78 -15.53
C ALA A 243 22.96 40.06 -14.11
N TYR A 244 23.27 41.22 -13.55
CA TYR A 244 22.74 41.66 -12.24
C TYR A 244 21.21 41.77 -12.27
N ASN A 245 20.63 42.45 -13.29
CA ASN A 245 19.18 42.60 -13.38
C ASN A 245 18.47 41.26 -13.56
N LYS A 246 19.05 40.32 -14.30
CA LYS A 246 18.54 38.97 -14.45
C LYS A 246 18.59 38.24 -13.07
N ALA A 247 19.71 38.30 -12.38
CA ALA A 247 19.87 37.65 -11.04
C ALA A 247 18.91 38.25 -10.02
N LYS A 248 18.73 39.58 -10.00
CA LYS A 248 17.78 40.28 -9.12
C LYS A 248 16.35 39.81 -9.34
N ARG A 249 15.88 39.81 -10.61
CA ARG A 249 14.51 39.33 -10.95
C ARG A 249 14.32 37.86 -10.59
N THR A 250 15.34 37.03 -10.83
CA THR A 250 15.33 35.62 -10.47
C THR A 250 15.23 35.44 -8.97
N PHE A 251 15.95 36.25 -8.18
CA PHE A 251 15.92 36.21 -6.71
C PHE A 251 14.53 36.55 -6.16
N GLU A 252 13.90 37.60 -6.66
CA GLU A 252 12.56 38.03 -6.26
C GLU A 252 11.53 36.95 -6.59
N ALA A 253 11.55 36.43 -7.83
CA ALA A 253 10.64 35.35 -8.25
C ALA A 253 10.85 34.06 -7.44
N LEU A 254 12.09 33.67 -7.13
CA LEU A 254 12.37 32.49 -6.34
C LEU A 254 11.88 32.61 -4.91
N LYS A 255 11.94 33.79 -4.29
CA LYS A 255 11.46 34.02 -2.94
C LYS A 255 9.97 33.68 -2.83
N ASP A 256 9.16 34.14 -3.75
CA ASP A 256 7.72 33.88 -3.78
C ASP A 256 7.40 32.40 -4.12
N GLN A 257 8.17 31.85 -5.07
CA GLN A 257 8.03 30.44 -5.45
C GLN A 257 8.40 29.47 -4.31
N ILE A 258 9.47 29.75 -3.55
CA ILE A 258 9.88 28.93 -2.41
C ILE A 258 8.80 28.97 -1.33
N LYS A 259 8.28 30.18 -1.03
CA LYS A 259 7.20 30.33 -0.04
C LYS A 259 5.96 29.51 -0.43
N SER A 260 5.49 29.65 -1.68
CA SER A 260 4.33 28.88 -2.16
C SER A 260 4.58 27.37 -2.16
N ASN A 261 5.80 26.92 -2.48
CA ASN A 261 6.15 25.51 -2.45
C ASN A 261 6.22 24.95 -1.01
N ASP A 262 6.66 25.75 -0.06
CA ASP A 262 6.69 25.36 1.37
C ASP A 262 5.26 25.26 1.94
N GLU A 263 4.37 26.16 1.54
CA GLU A 263 2.95 26.10 1.91
C GLU A 263 2.27 24.85 1.31
N GLU A 264 2.54 24.53 0.03
CA GLU A 264 2.04 23.31 -0.63
C GLU A 264 2.57 22.04 0.07
N LEU A 265 3.86 22.02 0.42
CA LEU A 265 4.49 20.89 1.13
C LEU A 265 3.84 20.66 2.50
N ALA A 266 3.70 21.70 3.32
CA ALA A 266 3.08 21.62 4.63
C ALA A 266 1.61 21.13 4.55
N TYR A 267 0.86 21.60 3.54
CA TYR A 267 -0.50 21.12 3.29
C TYR A 267 -0.52 19.63 2.95
N LEU A 268 0.32 19.17 2.03
CA LEU A 268 0.38 17.76 1.63
C LEU A 268 0.79 16.84 2.79
N GLU A 269 1.71 17.28 3.65
CA GLU A 269 2.12 16.54 4.86
C GLU A 269 0.95 16.43 5.86
N SER A 270 0.17 17.49 6.03
CA SER A 270 -1.03 17.46 6.89
C SER A 270 -2.10 16.51 6.36
N VAL A 271 -2.31 16.50 5.03
CA VAL A 271 -3.25 15.58 4.38
C VAL A 271 -2.78 14.13 4.52
N LEU A 272 -1.47 13.87 4.35
CA LEU A 272 -0.91 12.54 4.54
C LEU A 272 -1.12 12.02 5.95
N THR A 273 -0.92 12.87 6.95
CA THR A 273 -1.18 12.55 8.36
C THR A 273 -2.65 12.21 8.60
N SER A 274 -3.57 12.99 8.03
CA SER A 274 -5.02 12.72 8.14
C SER A 274 -5.42 11.39 7.49
N VAL A 275 -4.85 11.08 6.32
CA VAL A 275 -5.08 9.80 5.62
C VAL A 275 -4.54 8.62 6.43
N ASN A 276 -3.40 8.78 7.11
CA ASN A 276 -2.84 7.74 7.96
C ASN A 276 -3.72 7.48 9.20
N ASN A 277 -4.17 8.53 9.86
CA ASN A 277 -5.03 8.41 11.04
C ASN A 277 -6.38 7.74 10.72
N CYS A 278 -6.97 8.01 9.55
CA CYS A 278 -8.22 7.36 9.14
C CYS A 278 -8.09 5.85 8.90
N THR A 279 -6.89 5.32 8.71
CA THR A 279 -6.66 3.87 8.55
C THR A 279 -6.36 3.17 9.86
N ASP A 280 -5.74 3.86 10.81
CA ASP A 280 -5.40 3.29 12.12
C ASP A 280 -6.64 3.14 13.02
N GLU A 281 -7.72 3.88 12.76
CA GLU A 281 -9.01 3.73 13.47
C GLU A 281 -9.87 2.56 12.96
N GLN A 282 -9.49 1.89 11.85
CA GLN A 282 -10.21 0.76 11.25
C GLN A 282 -9.50 -0.60 11.43
N ASP A 283 -8.30 -0.63 11.98
CA ASP A 283 -7.57 -1.84 12.38
C ASP A 283 -7.79 -2.17 13.86
#